data_7b9fce0fc56651f465e1176efea3b66a
#
_entry.id   7b9fce0fc56651f465e1176efea3b66a
#
_cell.length_a   1.000
_cell.length_b   1.000
_cell.length_c   1.000
_cell.angle_alpha   90.00
_cell.angle_beta   90.00
_cell.angle_gamma   90.00
#
_symmetry.space_group_name_H-M   'P 1'
#
loop_
_entity.id
_entity.type
_entity.pdbx_description
1 polymer ?
#
loop_
_entity_poly.entity_id
_entity_poly.type
_entity_poly.pdbx_seq_one_letter_code
_entity_poly.pdbx_strand_id
1 'polypeptide(L)'
;MIELLPHRLPALSRWFPAGAPGPAALAEHVLTTGTGRFWADRAVQPRAIAVDCAAHVLLRGDPGALVPAELAPLGSRYIEAPDRFLPVLGASFDRIMPWERMVYIQQEEPTSLARTPRGVAVRRITAADAEALAALGPGAAWLHASWGGPAGLAASGHAWGAFHHGEALAVACTYFLGSAYEDLAVLTAPDHRRRQLALSCVTALCADVTARGHTPSWSCSRHNGASRLLAWNAGFRLVREYVHHATGAPAVRGTSGTRIPA
;
A
#
# COMPACT_ATOMS: atom_id res chain seq x y z
N MET A 1 -20.21 4.71 -7.31
CA MET A 1 -19.28 5.86 -7.28
C MET A 1 -18.81 6.15 -8.69
N ILE A 2 -18.42 7.39 -8.97
CA ILE A 2 -17.85 7.85 -10.25
C ILE A 2 -16.35 8.10 -10.10
N GLU A 3 -15.59 7.82 -11.14
CA GLU A 3 -14.15 8.14 -11.16
C GLU A 3 -13.97 9.65 -11.37
N LEU A 4 -13.10 10.25 -10.56
CA LEU A 4 -12.74 11.66 -10.69
C LEU A 4 -11.45 11.79 -11.47
N LEU A 5 -11.49 12.63 -12.52
CA LEU A 5 -10.28 12.99 -13.24
C LEU A 5 -9.40 13.93 -12.41
N PRO A 6 -8.07 13.93 -12.58
CA PRO A 6 -7.14 14.71 -11.76
C PRO A 6 -7.49 16.20 -11.65
N HIS A 7 -7.92 16.84 -12.73
CA HIS A 7 -8.31 18.26 -12.75
C HIS A 7 -9.64 18.56 -12.02
N ARG A 8 -10.39 17.54 -11.61
CA ARG A 8 -11.65 17.66 -10.87
C ARG A 8 -11.51 17.25 -9.40
N LEU A 9 -10.28 16.92 -8.97
CA LEU A 9 -10.08 16.53 -7.58
C LEU A 9 -10.41 17.72 -6.67
N PRO A 10 -11.29 17.54 -5.70
CA PRO A 10 -11.56 18.56 -4.69
C PRO A 10 -10.31 18.79 -3.84
N ALA A 11 -10.32 19.83 -3.00
CA ALA A 11 -9.29 20.03 -1.99
C ALA A 11 -9.19 18.78 -1.10
N LEU A 12 -8.25 17.89 -1.41
CA LEU A 12 -8.16 16.55 -0.80
C LEU A 12 -7.70 16.60 0.64
N SER A 13 -7.03 17.67 1.07
CA SER A 13 -6.54 17.86 2.44
C SER A 13 -7.63 17.72 3.50
N ARG A 14 -8.86 18.05 3.19
CA ARG A 14 -9.99 17.87 4.12
C ARG A 14 -10.41 16.39 4.26
N TRP A 15 -10.10 15.55 3.27
CA TRP A 15 -10.49 14.15 3.22
C TRP A 15 -9.36 13.22 3.68
N PHE A 16 -8.17 13.55 3.26
CA PHE A 16 -6.95 12.81 3.50
C PHE A 16 -5.89 13.77 4.03
N PRO A 17 -5.82 13.94 5.37
CA PRO A 17 -4.80 14.80 5.97
C PRO A 17 -3.41 14.37 5.54
N ALA A 18 -2.63 15.33 5.04
CA ALA A 18 -1.23 15.11 4.69
C ALA A 18 -0.39 14.83 5.95
N GLY A 19 0.77 14.21 5.76
CA GLY A 19 1.74 14.05 6.83
C GLY A 19 1.36 13.02 7.89
N ALA A 20 0.58 11.99 7.54
CA ALA A 20 0.32 10.86 8.41
C ALA A 20 1.02 9.58 7.90
N PRO A 21 1.60 8.74 8.81
CA PRO A 21 2.36 7.56 8.42
C PRO A 21 1.47 6.42 7.94
N GLY A 22 2.10 5.50 7.21
CA GLY A 22 1.49 4.28 6.71
C GLY A 22 0.56 4.52 5.53
N PRO A 23 -0.57 3.81 5.43
CA PRO A 23 -1.45 3.89 4.26
C PRO A 23 -2.07 5.26 4.04
N ALA A 24 -1.99 6.17 5.00
CA ALA A 24 -2.43 7.55 4.83
C ALA A 24 -1.68 8.28 3.70
N ALA A 25 -0.43 7.89 3.42
CA ALA A 25 0.36 8.41 2.30
C ALA A 25 -0.19 8.03 0.91
N LEU A 26 -1.14 7.06 0.82
CA LEU A 26 -1.68 6.58 -0.45
C LEU A 26 -2.29 7.70 -1.30
N ALA A 27 -3.04 8.61 -0.70
CA ALA A 27 -3.69 9.69 -1.45
C ALA A 27 -2.67 10.65 -2.08
N GLU A 28 -1.61 10.99 -1.34
CA GLU A 28 -0.51 11.82 -1.83
C GLU A 28 0.29 11.10 -2.91
N HIS A 29 0.53 9.80 -2.73
CA HIS A 29 1.19 8.95 -3.73
C HIS A 29 0.47 9.00 -5.07
N VAL A 30 -0.87 8.81 -5.08
CA VAL A 30 -1.66 8.86 -6.32
C VAL A 30 -1.60 10.22 -6.98
N LEU A 31 -1.61 11.31 -6.20
CA LEU A 31 -1.46 12.68 -6.75
C LEU A 31 -0.08 12.90 -7.37
N THR A 32 0.97 12.40 -6.73
CA THR A 32 2.35 12.63 -7.16
C THR A 32 2.73 11.76 -8.35
N THR A 33 2.30 10.50 -8.36
CA THR A 33 2.72 9.52 -9.37
C THR A 33 1.74 9.34 -10.51
N GLY A 34 0.48 9.73 -10.32
CA GLY A 34 -0.61 9.44 -11.24
C GLY A 34 -1.03 7.96 -11.25
N THR A 35 -0.44 7.11 -10.39
CA THR A 35 -0.74 5.68 -10.32
C THR A 35 -1.82 5.43 -9.28
N GLY A 36 -3.02 5.10 -9.72
CA GLY A 36 -4.19 4.90 -8.87
C GLY A 36 -5.38 5.72 -9.36
N ARG A 37 -6.46 5.73 -8.58
CA ARG A 37 -7.72 6.37 -8.96
C ARG A 37 -8.40 7.04 -7.78
N PHE A 38 -9.14 8.11 -8.07
CA PHE A 38 -10.06 8.74 -7.13
C PHE A 38 -11.50 8.47 -7.54
N TRP A 39 -12.33 8.16 -6.55
CA TRP A 39 -13.76 7.88 -6.72
C TRP A 39 -14.57 8.80 -5.82
N ALA A 40 -15.74 9.23 -6.25
CA ALA A 40 -16.66 9.99 -5.41
C ALA A 40 -18.13 9.55 -5.63
N ASP A 41 -18.98 9.91 -4.68
CA ASP A 41 -20.44 9.73 -4.83
C ASP A 41 -21.00 10.63 -5.94
N ARG A 42 -20.40 11.80 -6.17
CA ARG A 42 -20.79 12.78 -7.19
C ARG A 42 -19.61 13.65 -7.61
N ALA A 43 -19.73 14.28 -8.82
CA ALA A 43 -18.65 15.09 -9.38
C ALA A 43 -18.48 16.47 -8.72
N VAL A 44 -19.56 17.03 -8.18
CA VAL A 44 -19.59 18.37 -7.58
C VAL A 44 -19.95 18.25 -6.12
N GLN A 45 -19.16 18.89 -5.25
CA GLN A 45 -19.35 18.85 -3.79
C GLN A 45 -19.53 17.42 -3.25
N PRO A 46 -18.58 16.51 -3.46
CA PRO A 46 -18.69 15.14 -3.01
C PRO A 46 -18.88 15.07 -1.48
N ARG A 47 -19.70 14.13 -1.04
CA ARG A 47 -19.93 13.80 0.37
C ARG A 47 -19.15 12.58 0.81
N ALA A 48 -18.84 11.69 -0.13
CA ALA A 48 -17.97 10.53 0.09
C ALA A 48 -16.94 10.43 -1.04
N ILE A 49 -15.72 10.05 -0.67
CA ILE A 49 -14.58 9.93 -1.59
C ILE A 49 -13.76 8.69 -1.24
N ALA A 50 -13.26 8.02 -2.26
CA ALA A 50 -12.29 6.95 -2.10
C ALA A 50 -11.07 7.22 -2.98
N VAL A 51 -9.90 6.77 -2.54
CA VAL A 51 -8.70 6.68 -3.34
C VAL A 51 -8.22 5.24 -3.36
N ASP A 52 -7.92 4.70 -4.55
CA ASP A 52 -7.53 3.31 -4.82
C ASP A 52 -6.16 3.28 -5.47
N CYS A 53 -5.24 2.53 -4.89
CA CYS A 53 -3.94 2.24 -5.47
C CYS A 53 -3.47 0.86 -5.02
N ALA A 54 -3.00 0.02 -5.96
CA ALA A 54 -2.42 -1.29 -5.66
C ALA A 54 -3.30 -2.17 -4.75
N ALA A 55 -4.61 -2.19 -5.02
CA ALA A 55 -5.65 -2.88 -4.26
C ALA A 55 -5.91 -2.33 -2.83
N HIS A 56 -5.25 -1.26 -2.42
CA HIS A 56 -5.54 -0.56 -1.17
C HIS A 56 -6.46 0.62 -1.43
N VAL A 57 -7.44 0.83 -0.54
CA VAL A 57 -8.42 1.91 -0.66
C VAL A 57 -8.51 2.67 0.65
N LEU A 58 -8.47 3.99 0.57
CA LEU A 58 -8.94 4.87 1.66
C LEU A 58 -10.31 5.39 1.32
N LEU A 59 -11.32 5.14 2.19
CA LEU A 59 -12.70 5.60 2.01
C LEU A 59 -13.06 6.57 3.13
N ARG A 60 -13.53 7.76 2.77
CA ARG A 60 -13.82 8.85 3.71
C ARG A 60 -15.14 9.53 3.37
N GLY A 61 -15.69 10.26 4.35
CA GLY A 61 -16.90 11.08 4.20
C GLY A 61 -18.13 10.50 4.87
N ASP A 62 -19.26 10.64 4.22
CA ASP A 62 -20.59 10.25 4.72
C ASP A 62 -21.06 8.94 4.05
N PRO A 63 -21.17 7.82 4.80
CA PRO A 63 -21.69 6.58 4.25
C PRO A 63 -23.13 6.68 3.74
N GLY A 64 -23.95 7.61 4.28
CA GLY A 64 -25.33 7.85 3.83
C GLY A 64 -25.42 8.47 2.43
N ALA A 65 -24.29 8.93 1.86
CA ALA A 65 -24.21 9.38 0.48
C ALA A 65 -23.97 8.26 -0.52
N LEU A 66 -23.73 7.03 -0.06
CA LEU A 66 -23.34 5.89 -0.89
C LEU A 66 -24.50 4.90 -1.04
N VAL A 67 -24.68 4.45 -2.27
CA VAL A 67 -25.56 3.31 -2.57
C VAL A 67 -24.70 2.05 -2.70
N PRO A 68 -25.06 0.93 -2.04
CA PRO A 68 -24.23 -0.30 -2.04
C PRO A 68 -23.77 -0.75 -3.42
N ALA A 69 -24.63 -0.73 -4.43
CA ALA A 69 -24.29 -1.14 -5.79
C ALA A 69 -23.21 -0.26 -6.45
N GLU A 70 -23.08 1.00 -6.03
CA GLU A 70 -22.09 1.93 -6.56
C GLU A 70 -20.66 1.67 -6.02
N LEU A 71 -20.53 0.86 -4.97
CA LEU A 71 -19.25 0.46 -4.41
C LEU A 71 -18.61 -0.72 -5.17
N ALA A 72 -19.29 -1.27 -6.18
CA ALA A 72 -18.78 -2.39 -6.99
C ALA A 72 -17.33 -2.20 -7.50
N PRO A 73 -16.88 -0.99 -7.92
CA PRO A 73 -15.49 -0.77 -8.33
C PRO A 73 -14.45 -1.02 -7.23
N LEU A 74 -14.86 -1.01 -5.96
CA LEU A 74 -14.01 -1.25 -4.79
C LEU A 74 -14.06 -2.71 -4.31
N GLY A 75 -14.64 -3.62 -5.09
CA GLY A 75 -14.61 -5.07 -4.82
C GLY A 75 -13.22 -5.67 -4.91
N SER A 76 -12.96 -6.72 -4.12
CA SER A 76 -11.67 -7.41 -4.04
C SER A 76 -10.52 -6.46 -3.68
N ARG A 77 -10.73 -5.59 -2.71
CA ARG A 77 -9.78 -4.58 -2.22
C ARG A 77 -9.61 -4.67 -0.70
N TYR A 78 -8.58 -3.98 -0.21
CA TYR A 78 -8.31 -3.75 1.21
C TYR A 78 -8.72 -2.32 1.55
N ILE A 79 -9.89 -2.16 2.16
CA ILE A 79 -10.49 -0.84 2.43
C ILE A 79 -10.18 -0.41 3.86
N GLU A 80 -9.52 0.74 4.04
CA GLU A 80 -9.48 1.47 5.29
C GLU A 80 -10.59 2.51 5.30
N ALA A 81 -11.51 2.38 6.23
CA ALA A 81 -12.63 3.30 6.41
C ALA A 81 -12.97 3.42 7.90
N PRO A 82 -13.55 4.54 8.36
CA PRO A 82 -14.16 4.62 9.68
C PRO A 82 -15.29 3.59 9.84
N ASP A 83 -15.49 3.09 11.08
CA ASP A 83 -16.45 2.00 11.38
C ASP A 83 -17.89 2.30 10.91
N ARG A 84 -18.28 3.57 10.83
CA ARG A 84 -19.60 3.98 10.32
C ARG A 84 -19.85 3.54 8.87
N PHE A 85 -18.81 3.15 8.11
CA PHE A 85 -18.96 2.60 6.76
C PHE A 85 -19.25 1.10 6.73
N LEU A 86 -19.08 0.36 7.83
CA LEU A 86 -19.29 -1.08 7.87
C LEU A 86 -20.67 -1.53 7.38
N PRO A 87 -21.79 -0.85 7.75
CA PRO A 87 -23.12 -1.24 7.23
C PRO A 87 -23.22 -1.17 5.70
N VAL A 88 -22.72 -0.10 5.08
CA VAL A 88 -22.77 0.05 3.62
C VAL A 88 -21.80 -0.90 2.92
N LEU A 89 -20.62 -1.16 3.48
CA LEU A 89 -19.67 -2.15 2.97
C LEU A 89 -20.28 -3.56 3.04
N GLY A 90 -20.92 -3.94 4.17
CA GLY A 90 -21.59 -5.22 4.33
C GLY A 90 -22.75 -5.45 3.38
N ALA A 91 -23.43 -4.37 2.98
CA ALA A 91 -24.49 -4.43 1.97
C ALA A 91 -23.96 -4.46 0.53
N SER A 92 -22.68 -4.10 0.32
CA SER A 92 -22.06 -3.95 -1.01
C SER A 92 -21.33 -5.19 -1.49
N PHE A 93 -20.80 -5.99 -0.57
CA PHE A 93 -19.92 -7.12 -0.90
C PHE A 93 -20.43 -8.41 -0.28
N ASP A 94 -20.18 -9.53 -0.95
CA ASP A 94 -20.56 -10.87 -0.51
C ASP A 94 -19.82 -11.29 0.79
N ARG A 95 -18.66 -10.70 1.02
CA ARG A 95 -17.84 -10.95 2.19
C ARG A 95 -17.03 -9.73 2.57
N ILE A 96 -16.92 -9.47 3.89
CA ILE A 96 -15.98 -8.51 4.48
C ILE A 96 -15.22 -9.25 5.58
N MET A 97 -13.90 -9.18 5.51
CA MET A 97 -13.04 -9.77 6.53
C MET A 97 -12.13 -8.68 7.13
N PRO A 98 -12.13 -8.49 8.45
CA PRO A 98 -11.20 -7.58 9.09
C PRO A 98 -9.78 -8.14 8.99
N TRP A 99 -8.84 -7.28 8.67
CA TRP A 99 -7.43 -7.58 8.62
C TRP A 99 -6.67 -6.57 9.47
N GLU A 100 -6.28 -7.00 10.65
CA GLU A 100 -5.57 -6.18 11.62
C GLU A 100 -4.18 -5.82 11.12
N ARG A 101 -3.88 -4.54 11.16
CA ARG A 101 -2.65 -3.94 10.64
C ARG A 101 -2.00 -3.05 11.69
N MET A 102 -0.70 -2.92 11.58
CA MET A 102 0.15 -2.12 12.45
C MET A 102 0.96 -1.14 11.63
N VAL A 103 1.05 0.11 12.09
CA VAL A 103 1.90 1.16 11.51
C VAL A 103 3.04 1.46 12.45
N TYR A 104 4.24 1.47 11.92
CA TYR A 104 5.46 1.81 12.60
C TYR A 104 6.12 3.01 11.91
N ILE A 105 6.92 3.78 12.64
CA ILE A 105 7.82 4.79 12.09
C ILE A 105 9.25 4.51 12.56
N GLN A 106 10.23 4.87 11.76
CA GLN A 106 11.62 4.77 12.18
C GLN A 106 11.91 5.85 13.23
N GLN A 107 12.36 5.43 14.41
CA GLN A 107 12.67 6.31 15.54
C GLN A 107 14.09 6.11 16.07
N GLU A 108 14.70 5.01 15.72
CA GLU A 108 16.01 4.62 16.23
C GLU A 108 16.91 4.14 15.08
N GLU A 109 18.19 4.11 15.35
CA GLU A 109 19.14 3.44 14.47
C GLU A 109 18.88 1.92 14.45
N PRO A 110 19.24 1.23 13.35
CA PRO A 110 19.16 -0.22 13.28
C PRO A 110 19.89 -0.88 14.45
N THR A 111 19.27 -1.89 15.07
CA THR A 111 19.85 -2.60 16.24
C THR A 111 21.08 -3.42 15.91
N SER A 112 21.34 -3.69 14.64
CA SER A 112 22.52 -4.40 14.15
C SER A 112 22.92 -3.91 12.77
N LEU A 113 24.24 -3.88 12.51
CA LEU A 113 24.74 -3.66 11.16
C LEU A 113 24.41 -4.89 10.30
N ALA A 114 23.67 -4.64 9.23
CA ALA A 114 23.36 -5.70 8.27
C ALA A 114 24.65 -6.14 7.56
N ARG A 115 24.94 -7.43 7.57
CA ARG A 115 26.09 -8.02 6.87
C ARG A 115 25.64 -8.60 5.54
N THR A 116 26.09 -7.97 4.46
CA THR A 116 25.84 -8.47 3.12
C THR A 116 26.76 -9.65 2.80
N PRO A 117 26.27 -10.79 2.31
CA PRO A 117 27.11 -11.91 1.89
C PRO A 117 28.11 -11.51 0.79
N ARG A 118 29.23 -12.26 0.70
CA ARG A 118 30.20 -12.04 -0.37
C ARG A 118 29.55 -12.17 -1.75
N GLY A 119 29.91 -11.29 -2.69
CA GLY A 119 29.37 -11.27 -4.05
C GLY A 119 27.99 -10.64 -4.19
N VAL A 120 27.34 -10.24 -3.10
CA VAL A 120 26.05 -9.52 -3.15
C VAL A 120 26.31 -8.02 -3.04
N ALA A 121 25.80 -7.23 -4.01
CA ALA A 121 25.83 -5.78 -3.99
C ALA A 121 24.46 -5.23 -3.56
N VAL A 122 24.45 -4.36 -2.55
CA VAL A 122 23.24 -3.58 -2.19
C VAL A 122 23.39 -2.20 -2.82
N ARG A 123 22.45 -1.87 -3.70
CA ARG A 123 22.50 -0.60 -4.45
C ARG A 123 21.10 -0.10 -4.77
N ARG A 124 21.01 1.18 -5.15
CA ARG A 124 19.76 1.76 -5.69
C ARG A 124 19.36 1.02 -6.96
N ILE A 125 18.07 0.78 -7.10
CA ILE A 125 17.46 0.25 -8.33
C ILE A 125 17.37 1.37 -9.36
N THR A 126 17.63 1.03 -10.60
CA THR A 126 17.58 1.93 -11.75
C THR A 126 16.65 1.37 -12.83
N ALA A 127 16.31 2.17 -13.82
CA ALA A 127 15.46 1.73 -14.94
C ALA A 127 15.99 0.46 -15.65
N ALA A 128 17.31 0.25 -15.65
CA ALA A 128 17.93 -0.96 -16.22
C ALA A 128 17.60 -2.26 -15.46
N ASP A 129 17.09 -2.16 -14.23
CA ASP A 129 16.78 -3.31 -13.38
C ASP A 129 15.32 -3.80 -13.53
N ALA A 130 14.54 -3.23 -14.46
CA ALA A 130 13.13 -3.57 -14.63
C ALA A 130 12.92 -5.08 -14.90
N GLU A 131 13.78 -5.70 -15.71
CA GLU A 131 13.73 -7.12 -15.99
C GLU A 131 14.05 -7.99 -14.77
N ALA A 132 15.04 -7.57 -13.97
CA ALA A 132 15.40 -8.27 -12.73
C ALA A 132 14.26 -8.19 -11.69
N LEU A 133 13.52 -7.08 -11.62
CA LEU A 133 12.31 -6.96 -10.80
C LEU A 133 11.17 -7.87 -11.31
N ALA A 134 10.96 -7.94 -12.62
CA ALA A 134 9.95 -8.81 -13.22
C ALA A 134 10.28 -10.29 -12.99
N ALA A 135 11.56 -10.67 -13.02
CA ALA A 135 12.05 -12.02 -12.79
C ALA A 135 11.82 -12.53 -11.34
N LEU A 136 11.49 -11.67 -10.38
CA LEU A 136 11.04 -12.09 -9.04
C LEU A 136 9.74 -12.88 -9.07
N GLY A 137 9.05 -12.90 -10.21
CA GLY A 137 7.86 -13.71 -10.47
C GLY A 137 6.55 -13.11 -9.95
N PRO A 138 5.42 -13.79 -10.24
CA PRO A 138 4.09 -13.27 -9.96
C PRO A 138 3.81 -13.06 -8.47
N GLY A 139 4.44 -13.83 -7.59
CA GLY A 139 4.33 -13.65 -6.13
C GLY A 139 4.92 -12.33 -5.62
N ALA A 140 5.73 -11.64 -6.44
CA ALA A 140 6.31 -10.34 -6.13
C ALA A 140 5.55 -9.16 -6.77
N ALA A 141 4.53 -9.41 -7.58
CA ALA A 141 3.81 -8.39 -8.34
C ALA A 141 3.22 -7.27 -7.46
N TRP A 142 2.82 -7.60 -6.25
CA TRP A 142 2.32 -6.64 -5.27
C TRP A 142 3.34 -5.55 -4.92
N LEU A 143 4.64 -5.88 -4.89
CA LEU A 143 5.72 -4.99 -4.46
C LEU A 143 5.84 -3.71 -5.32
N HIS A 144 5.61 -3.85 -6.61
CA HIS A 144 5.72 -2.75 -7.58
C HIS A 144 4.36 -2.27 -8.11
N ALA A 145 3.25 -2.78 -7.55
CA ALA A 145 1.89 -2.46 -8.01
C ALA A 145 1.55 -0.97 -7.85
N SER A 146 2.02 -0.35 -6.77
CA SER A 146 1.81 1.10 -6.53
C SER A 146 2.51 2.01 -7.54
N TRP A 147 3.52 1.51 -8.23
CA TRP A 147 4.27 2.22 -9.26
C TRP A 147 3.88 1.82 -10.69
N GLY A 148 2.77 1.08 -10.84
CA GLY A 148 2.29 0.64 -12.16
C GLY A 148 3.09 -0.52 -12.77
N GLY A 149 3.91 -1.20 -11.97
CA GLY A 149 4.66 -2.38 -12.41
C GLY A 149 6.18 -2.25 -12.22
N PRO A 150 6.94 -3.29 -12.66
CA PRO A 150 8.38 -3.35 -12.43
C PRO A 150 9.14 -2.20 -13.10
N ALA A 151 8.76 -1.78 -14.30
CA ALA A 151 9.38 -0.66 -15.01
C ALA A 151 9.15 0.68 -14.28
N GLY A 152 7.92 0.91 -13.77
CA GLY A 152 7.60 2.11 -13.02
C GLY A 152 8.38 2.18 -11.72
N LEU A 153 8.46 1.07 -10.96
CA LEU A 153 9.27 1.03 -9.74
C LEU A 153 10.76 1.23 -10.05
N ALA A 154 11.29 0.58 -11.08
CA ALA A 154 12.70 0.68 -11.47
C ALA A 154 13.10 2.11 -11.85
N ALA A 155 12.21 2.84 -12.53
CA ALA A 155 12.43 4.23 -12.94
C ALA A 155 12.16 5.25 -11.82
N SER A 156 11.52 4.85 -10.73
CA SER A 156 11.06 5.78 -9.67
C SER A 156 12.18 6.44 -8.89
N GLY A 157 13.33 5.78 -8.74
CA GLY A 157 14.40 6.21 -7.83
C GLY A 157 14.14 5.92 -6.35
N HIS A 158 13.02 5.27 -6.01
CA HIS A 158 12.55 5.01 -4.65
C HIS A 158 12.71 3.55 -4.22
N ALA A 159 13.73 2.85 -4.75
CA ALA A 159 13.94 1.44 -4.42
C ALA A 159 15.42 1.08 -4.31
N TRP A 160 15.71 0.14 -3.42
CA TRP A 160 17.02 -0.46 -3.21
C TRP A 160 16.94 -1.98 -3.33
N GLY A 161 17.94 -2.59 -3.93
CA GLY A 161 17.98 -4.03 -4.15
C GLY A 161 19.32 -4.65 -3.75
N ALA A 162 19.26 -5.89 -3.30
CA ALA A 162 20.42 -6.76 -3.13
C ALA A 162 20.56 -7.63 -4.37
N PHE A 163 21.67 -7.50 -5.08
CA PHE A 163 21.90 -8.17 -6.38
C PHE A 163 23.08 -9.12 -6.31
N HIS A 164 22.96 -10.24 -7.01
CA HIS A 164 24.06 -11.18 -7.25
C HIS A 164 24.03 -11.57 -8.73
N HIS A 165 25.12 -11.33 -9.46
CA HIS A 165 25.21 -11.57 -10.91
C HIS A 165 24.05 -11.01 -11.73
N GLY A 166 23.51 -9.83 -11.35
CA GLY A 166 22.39 -9.19 -12.04
C GLY A 166 20.99 -9.63 -11.56
N GLU A 167 20.91 -10.71 -10.79
CA GLU A 167 19.67 -11.21 -10.22
C GLU A 167 19.30 -10.43 -8.94
N ALA A 168 18.02 -10.01 -8.80
CA ALA A 168 17.51 -9.37 -7.61
C ALA A 168 17.14 -10.42 -6.56
N LEU A 169 17.82 -10.42 -5.41
CA LEU A 169 17.60 -11.37 -4.31
C LEU A 169 16.66 -10.83 -3.24
N ALA A 170 16.71 -9.52 -3.02
CA ALA A 170 15.82 -8.79 -2.13
C ALA A 170 15.63 -7.36 -2.64
N VAL A 171 14.45 -6.80 -2.38
CA VAL A 171 14.10 -5.43 -2.76
C VAL A 171 13.38 -4.77 -1.61
N ALA A 172 13.76 -3.53 -1.29
CA ALA A 172 12.99 -2.61 -0.45
C ALA A 172 12.62 -1.37 -1.28
N CYS A 173 11.40 -0.89 -1.15
CA CYS A 173 10.95 0.28 -1.88
C CYS A 173 9.98 1.13 -1.05
N THR A 174 9.86 2.39 -1.40
CA THR A 174 8.72 3.21 -1.00
C THR A 174 7.48 2.66 -1.72
N TYR A 175 6.51 2.18 -0.94
CA TYR A 175 5.25 1.65 -1.46
C TYR A 175 4.24 2.77 -1.69
N PHE A 176 4.09 3.66 -0.71
CA PHE A 176 3.33 4.88 -0.86
C PHE A 176 4.20 6.10 -0.49
N LEU A 177 4.32 7.01 -1.45
CA LEU A 177 5.10 8.24 -1.33
C LEU A 177 4.19 9.37 -0.81
N GLY A 178 4.38 9.78 0.43
CA GLY A 178 3.74 10.96 1.01
C GLY A 178 4.72 12.12 1.15
N SER A 179 4.21 13.29 1.53
CA SER A 179 4.99 14.53 1.67
C SER A 179 5.85 14.58 2.94
N ALA A 180 5.50 13.82 3.96
CA ALA A 180 6.25 13.75 5.22
C ALA A 180 6.70 12.33 5.56
N TYR A 181 5.94 11.32 5.13
CA TYR A 181 6.22 9.91 5.38
C TYR A 181 6.26 9.12 4.08
N GLU A 182 7.17 8.14 4.00
CA GLU A 182 7.17 7.14 2.95
C GLU A 182 6.88 5.77 3.56
N ASP A 183 5.77 5.14 3.13
CA ASP A 183 5.41 3.80 3.60
C ASP A 183 6.19 2.75 2.83
N LEU A 184 6.96 1.91 3.53
CA LEU A 184 7.91 1.00 2.91
C LEU A 184 7.32 -0.39 2.69
N ALA A 185 7.79 -1.03 1.63
CA ALA A 185 7.58 -2.44 1.35
C ALA A 185 8.91 -3.15 1.12
N VAL A 186 8.96 -4.43 1.48
CA VAL A 186 10.16 -5.26 1.29
C VAL A 186 9.78 -6.69 0.92
N LEU A 187 10.59 -7.26 0.04
CA LEU A 187 10.50 -8.66 -0.35
C LEU A 187 11.90 -9.26 -0.43
N THR A 188 12.05 -10.51 0.00
CA THR A 188 13.23 -11.34 -0.26
C THR A 188 12.78 -12.60 -0.98
N ALA A 189 13.44 -12.92 -2.08
CA ALA A 189 13.20 -14.15 -2.82
C ALA A 189 13.30 -15.37 -1.88
N PRO A 190 12.42 -16.36 -1.99
CA PRO A 190 12.29 -17.46 -1.01
C PRO A 190 13.60 -18.13 -0.64
N ASP A 191 14.42 -18.44 -1.64
CA ASP A 191 15.68 -19.18 -1.47
C ASP A 191 16.82 -18.33 -0.88
N HIS A 192 16.59 -17.01 -0.74
CA HIS A 192 17.58 -16.06 -0.22
C HIS A 192 17.21 -15.45 1.13
N ARG A 193 16.19 -15.99 1.80
CA ARG A 193 15.75 -15.55 3.14
C ARG A 193 16.77 -15.87 4.23
N ARG A 194 16.66 -15.19 5.38
CA ARG A 194 17.53 -15.37 6.57
C ARG A 194 19.02 -15.05 6.32
N ARG A 195 19.33 -14.26 5.29
CA ARG A 195 20.67 -13.82 4.93
C ARG A 195 20.89 -12.31 5.15
N GLN A 196 20.04 -11.67 5.95
CA GLN A 196 20.04 -10.23 6.26
C GLN A 196 19.86 -9.30 5.05
N LEU A 197 19.53 -9.79 3.87
CA LEU A 197 19.39 -9.01 2.64
C LEU A 197 18.29 -7.95 2.77
N ALA A 198 17.13 -8.32 3.33
CA ALA A 198 16.03 -7.39 3.58
C ALA A 198 16.46 -6.24 4.49
N LEU A 199 17.17 -6.54 5.59
CA LEU A 199 17.66 -5.52 6.51
C LEU A 199 18.65 -4.57 5.82
N SER A 200 19.57 -5.09 5.00
CA SER A 200 20.51 -4.28 4.23
C SER A 200 19.80 -3.32 3.27
N CYS A 201 18.82 -3.82 2.51
CA CYS A 201 18.03 -2.98 1.58
C CYS A 201 17.19 -1.93 2.32
N VAL A 202 16.53 -2.33 3.42
CA VAL A 202 15.71 -1.41 4.23
C VAL A 202 16.57 -0.32 4.86
N THR A 203 17.73 -0.65 5.43
CA THR A 203 18.63 0.36 6.02
C THR A 203 19.09 1.38 4.96
N ALA A 204 19.46 0.92 3.77
CA ALA A 204 19.86 1.80 2.67
C ALA A 204 18.70 2.70 2.20
N LEU A 205 17.50 2.12 2.08
CA LEU A 205 16.30 2.89 1.71
C LEU A 205 15.93 3.91 2.80
N CYS A 206 15.98 3.55 4.08
CA CYS A 206 15.69 4.48 5.18
C CYS A 206 16.64 5.69 5.17
N ALA A 207 17.95 5.46 5.00
CA ALA A 207 18.90 6.55 4.86
C ALA A 207 18.57 7.47 3.68
N ASP A 208 18.11 6.91 2.58
CA ASP A 208 17.71 7.63 1.40
C ASP A 208 16.40 8.43 1.60
N VAL A 209 15.39 7.85 2.28
CA VAL A 209 14.16 8.53 2.67
C VAL A 209 14.46 9.72 3.58
N THR A 210 15.31 9.51 4.60
CA THR A 210 15.73 10.56 5.52
C THR A 210 16.50 11.68 4.81
N ALA A 211 17.37 11.33 3.85
CA ALA A 211 18.10 12.31 3.05
C ALA A 211 17.18 13.18 2.17
N ARG A 212 15.98 12.69 1.82
CA ARG A 212 14.92 13.47 1.15
C ARG A 212 14.12 14.34 2.12
N GLY A 213 14.38 14.29 3.42
CA GLY A 213 13.64 15.03 4.45
C GLY A 213 12.35 14.36 4.90
N HIS A 214 12.12 13.10 4.53
CA HIS A 214 10.93 12.34 4.94
C HIS A 214 11.27 11.34 6.06
N THR A 215 10.23 10.85 6.72
CA THR A 215 10.33 9.82 7.74
C THR A 215 9.90 8.48 7.17
N PRO A 216 10.72 7.42 7.28
CA PRO A 216 10.30 6.07 6.90
C PRO A 216 9.14 5.58 7.77
N SER A 217 8.08 5.04 7.17
CA SER A 217 7.00 4.33 7.84
C SER A 217 6.88 2.91 7.32
N TRP A 218 6.25 2.05 8.09
CA TRP A 218 6.13 0.62 7.78
C TRP A 218 4.75 0.12 8.16
N SER A 219 4.08 -0.53 7.24
CA SER A 219 2.77 -1.12 7.49
C SER A 219 2.79 -2.63 7.27
N CYS A 220 2.35 -3.39 8.26
CA CYS A 220 2.26 -4.84 8.12
C CYS A 220 1.06 -5.44 8.85
N SER A 221 0.72 -6.69 8.52
CA SER A 221 -0.25 -7.45 9.28
C SER A 221 0.24 -7.69 10.71
N ARG A 222 -0.67 -7.60 11.69
CA ARG A 222 -0.42 -7.96 13.08
C ARG A 222 0.16 -9.38 13.22
N HIS A 223 -0.25 -10.29 12.34
CA HIS A 223 0.17 -11.70 12.36
C HIS A 223 1.44 -11.97 11.56
N ASN A 224 2.02 -10.97 10.86
CA ASN A 224 3.28 -11.15 10.14
C ASN A 224 4.47 -10.91 11.07
N GLY A 225 4.79 -11.91 11.89
CA GLY A 225 5.89 -11.84 12.85
C GLY A 225 7.26 -11.55 12.22
N ALA A 226 7.52 -12.10 11.04
CA ALA A 226 8.78 -11.86 10.32
C ALA A 226 8.93 -10.40 9.90
N SER A 227 7.87 -9.79 9.38
CA SER A 227 7.85 -8.37 9.00
C SER A 227 8.00 -7.45 10.22
N ARG A 228 7.32 -7.78 11.32
CA ARG A 228 7.41 -7.02 12.58
C ARG A 228 8.81 -7.07 13.17
N LEU A 229 9.45 -8.24 13.16
CA LEU A 229 10.83 -8.40 13.65
C LEU A 229 11.81 -7.63 12.77
N LEU A 230 11.65 -7.66 11.45
CA LEU A 230 12.50 -6.90 10.53
C LEU A 230 12.35 -5.39 10.79
N ALA A 231 11.12 -4.89 10.93
CA ALA A 231 10.86 -3.49 11.25
C ALA A 231 11.53 -3.09 12.58
N TRP A 232 11.37 -3.91 13.63
CA TRP A 232 12.03 -3.67 14.92
C TRP A 232 13.54 -3.57 14.78
N ASN A 233 14.18 -4.51 14.07
CA ASN A 233 15.62 -4.54 13.86
C ASN A 233 16.13 -3.35 13.02
N ALA A 234 15.29 -2.81 12.15
CA ALA A 234 15.58 -1.62 11.34
C ALA A 234 15.27 -0.29 12.06
N GLY A 235 14.96 -0.33 13.38
CA GLY A 235 14.74 0.86 14.19
C GLY A 235 13.32 1.40 14.19
N PHE A 236 12.35 0.66 13.64
CA PHE A 236 10.95 1.08 13.63
C PHE A 236 10.25 0.76 14.96
N ARG A 237 9.36 1.67 15.39
CA ARG A 237 8.54 1.53 16.61
C ARG A 237 7.07 1.71 16.26
N LEU A 238 6.22 0.92 16.91
CA LEU A 238 4.76 0.94 16.71
C LEU A 238 4.18 2.29 17.13
N VAL A 239 3.37 2.88 16.25
CA VAL A 239 2.69 4.17 16.52
C VAL A 239 1.16 4.07 16.42
N ARG A 240 0.65 3.12 15.62
CA ARG A 240 -0.80 2.96 15.43
C ARG A 240 -1.17 1.54 15.02
N GLU A 241 -2.33 1.10 15.46
CA GLU A 241 -3.03 -0.06 14.90
C GLU A 241 -4.26 0.39 14.13
N TYR A 242 -4.68 -0.37 13.13
CA TYR A 242 -5.85 -0.10 12.32
C TYR A 242 -6.37 -1.38 11.65
N VAL A 243 -7.55 -1.30 11.05
CA VAL A 243 -8.14 -2.43 10.35
C VAL A 243 -8.32 -2.09 8.89
N HIS A 244 -7.83 -2.95 8.01
CA HIS A 244 -8.31 -3.04 6.64
C HIS A 244 -9.49 -4.00 6.59
N HIS A 245 -10.50 -3.65 5.83
CA HIS A 245 -11.59 -4.56 5.50
C HIS A 245 -11.32 -5.17 4.13
N ALA A 246 -10.90 -6.46 4.10
CA ALA A 246 -10.74 -7.19 2.86
C ALA A 246 -12.12 -7.52 2.30
N THR A 247 -12.48 -6.93 1.18
CA THR A 247 -13.76 -7.12 0.51
C THR A 247 -13.70 -8.27 -0.49
N GLY A 248 -14.80 -9.02 -0.59
CA GLY A 248 -15.01 -9.99 -1.66
C GLY A 248 -15.55 -9.37 -2.94
N ALA A 249 -16.28 -10.17 -3.74
CA ALA A 249 -16.97 -9.69 -4.93
C ALA A 249 -18.15 -8.79 -4.58
N PRO A 250 -18.59 -7.91 -5.50
CA PRO A 250 -19.83 -7.16 -5.32
C PRO A 250 -21.00 -8.10 -5.08
N ALA A 251 -21.86 -7.78 -4.08
CA ALA A 251 -23.02 -8.59 -3.78
C ALA A 251 -24.01 -8.56 -4.94
N VAL A 252 -24.31 -9.72 -5.50
CA VAL A 252 -25.37 -9.86 -6.51
C VAL A 252 -26.69 -9.82 -5.78
N ARG A 253 -27.44 -8.72 -5.89
CA ARG A 253 -28.84 -8.70 -5.45
C ARG A 253 -29.63 -9.61 -6.38
N GLY A 254 -29.90 -10.83 -5.93
CA GLY A 254 -30.91 -11.66 -6.55
C GLY A 254 -32.22 -10.88 -6.58
N THR A 255 -32.78 -10.69 -7.76
CA THR A 255 -34.20 -10.34 -7.91
C THR A 255 -34.96 -11.51 -7.33
N SER A 256 -35.30 -11.44 -6.06
CA SER A 256 -36.26 -12.36 -5.44
C SER A 256 -37.61 -12.08 -6.10
N GLY A 257 -37.84 -12.70 -7.24
CA GLY A 257 -39.19 -12.86 -7.80
C GLY A 257 -39.98 -13.76 -6.85
N THR A 258 -40.66 -13.16 -5.91
CA THR A 258 -41.67 -13.85 -5.13
C THR A 258 -42.77 -14.31 -6.10
N ARG A 259 -42.64 -15.53 -6.60
CA ARG A 259 -43.84 -16.23 -7.15
C ARG A 259 -44.68 -16.61 -5.94
N ILE A 260 -45.76 -15.89 -5.77
CA ILE A 260 -46.90 -16.32 -4.95
C ILE A 260 -47.57 -17.46 -5.75
N PRO A 261 -47.67 -18.69 -5.20
CA PRO A 261 -48.49 -19.71 -5.84
C PRO A 261 -49.95 -19.33 -5.70
N ALA A 262 -50.73 -19.53 -6.77
CA ALA A 262 -52.16 -19.41 -6.80
C ALA A 262 -52.83 -20.53 -6.01
#